data_bb3fd075c597682eef0d2a64d0e905f3
#
_entry.id   bb3fd075c597682eef0d2a64d0e905f3
#
_cell.length_a   1.000
_cell.length_b   1.000
_cell.length_c   1.000
_cell.angle_alpha   90.00
_cell.angle_beta   90.00
_cell.angle_gamma   90.00
#
_symmetry.space_group_name_H-M   'P 1'
#
loop_
_entity.id
_entity.type
_entity.pdbx_description
1 polymer ?
#
loop_
_entity_poly.entity_id
_entity_poly.type
_entity_poly.pdbx_seq_one_letter_code
_entity_poly.pdbx_strand_id
1 'polypeptide(L)'
;MLNMIRMELYRMFKTKSLYVIWLVLAAGILFTTGLSADEMKTYTMEEKQEMYEYATGQQKSDTVNLGMDVTVPTKPGDTVSVFDLFYGNIKGKFLALFMVIFAVLYSTADMTSGFIKNIAGQVRDRRGLVFAKGVSLFVYTVLTMLIFTGIQTVSNALFFDEFVFGPVKEFLQYAGIQTLLHFALLIIVMCIAIVLRNNVISMMLSVCLCMNVLVIFYSFLDNLIAKAHIKNFHVLEYTVTGNISFLETNVTAKMAVTALAVSIAFVIVMIEVCSTVFKKRDI
;
A
#
# COMPACT_ATOMS: atom_id res chain seq x y z
N MET A 1 -9.59 25.62 7.98
CA MET A 1 -9.25 24.20 7.76
C MET A 1 -10.02 23.60 6.60
N LEU A 2 -11.36 23.68 6.57
CA LEU A 2 -12.18 23.12 5.49
C LEU A 2 -11.79 23.63 4.09
N ASN A 3 -11.50 24.93 3.95
CA ASN A 3 -11.06 25.51 2.68
C ASN A 3 -9.72 24.94 2.18
N MET A 4 -8.79 24.60 3.09
CA MET A 4 -7.53 23.95 2.73
C MET A 4 -7.75 22.53 2.23
N ILE A 5 -8.64 21.77 2.89
CA ILE A 5 -9.00 20.41 2.43
C ILE A 5 -9.63 20.47 1.04
N ARG A 6 -10.57 21.38 0.83
CA ARG A 6 -11.22 21.57 -0.48
C ARG A 6 -10.21 21.97 -1.57
N MET A 7 -9.27 22.84 -1.24
CA MET A 7 -8.19 23.23 -2.14
C MET A 7 -7.29 22.04 -2.51
N GLU A 8 -6.84 21.24 -1.53
CA GLU A 8 -5.98 20.09 -1.77
C GLU A 8 -6.70 19.00 -2.58
N LEU A 9 -7.98 18.71 -2.26
CA LEU A 9 -8.79 17.78 -3.06
C LEU A 9 -8.95 18.26 -4.50
N TYR A 10 -9.26 19.54 -4.71
CA TYR A 10 -9.37 20.11 -6.05
C TYR A 10 -8.06 19.97 -6.83
N ARG A 11 -6.92 20.24 -6.19
CA ARG A 11 -5.60 20.09 -6.80
C ARG A 11 -5.30 18.63 -7.15
N MET A 12 -5.59 17.70 -6.24
CA MET A 12 -5.41 16.27 -6.46
C MET A 12 -6.15 15.82 -7.74
N PHE A 13 -7.45 16.18 -7.86
CA PHE A 13 -8.24 15.82 -9.04
C PHE A 13 -7.85 16.57 -10.33
N LYS A 14 -7.17 17.71 -10.24
CA LYS A 14 -6.60 18.40 -11.40
C LYS A 14 -5.22 17.86 -11.82
N THR A 15 -4.61 17.03 -11.01
CA THR A 15 -3.27 16.48 -11.28
C THR A 15 -3.35 15.38 -12.34
N LYS A 16 -2.73 15.58 -13.50
CA LYS A 16 -2.74 14.60 -14.60
C LYS A 16 -2.14 13.25 -14.21
N SER A 17 -1.12 13.24 -13.35
CA SER A 17 -0.48 12.00 -12.88
C SER A 17 -1.44 11.06 -12.13
N LEU A 18 -2.52 11.56 -11.53
CA LEU A 18 -3.57 10.77 -10.91
C LEU A 18 -4.19 9.79 -11.93
N TYR A 19 -4.65 10.34 -13.04
CA TYR A 19 -5.35 9.58 -14.08
C TYR A 19 -4.39 8.66 -14.84
N VAL A 20 -3.16 9.11 -15.09
CA VAL A 20 -2.12 8.30 -15.74
C VAL A 20 -1.79 7.09 -14.88
N ILE A 21 -1.61 7.27 -13.57
CA ILE A 21 -1.31 6.16 -12.66
C ILE A 21 -2.47 5.18 -12.57
N TRP A 22 -3.72 5.64 -12.51
CA TRP A 22 -4.88 4.76 -12.54
C TRP A 22 -5.01 3.99 -13.85
N LEU A 23 -4.68 4.62 -14.98
CA LEU A 23 -4.69 3.95 -16.29
C LEU A 23 -3.61 2.87 -16.37
N VAL A 24 -2.38 3.19 -15.92
CA VAL A 24 -1.27 2.21 -15.89
C VAL A 24 -1.55 1.09 -14.90
N LEU A 25 -2.15 1.40 -13.74
CA LEU A 25 -2.61 0.40 -12.77
C LEU A 25 -3.64 -0.53 -13.41
N ALA A 26 -4.63 0.01 -14.13
CA ALA A 26 -5.63 -0.79 -14.83
C ALA A 26 -5.02 -1.74 -15.87
N ALA A 27 -4.12 -1.22 -16.71
CA ALA A 27 -3.40 -2.04 -17.66
C ALA A 27 -2.56 -3.14 -16.99
N GLY A 28 -1.91 -2.80 -15.88
CA GLY A 28 -1.13 -3.76 -15.12
C GLY A 28 -1.98 -4.86 -14.47
N ILE A 29 -3.17 -4.54 -13.94
CA ILE A 29 -4.11 -5.53 -13.38
C ILE A 29 -4.58 -6.49 -14.49
N LEU A 30 -4.94 -5.97 -15.66
CA LEU A 30 -5.31 -6.81 -16.81
C LEU A 30 -4.16 -7.74 -17.20
N PHE A 31 -2.94 -7.22 -17.20
CA PHE A 31 -1.74 -8.00 -17.51
C PHE A 31 -1.47 -9.08 -16.47
N THR A 32 -1.45 -8.76 -15.17
CA THR A 32 -1.21 -9.74 -14.10
C THR A 32 -2.31 -10.81 -14.06
N THR A 33 -3.57 -10.42 -14.25
CA THR A 33 -4.69 -11.37 -14.31
C THR A 33 -4.60 -12.29 -15.54
N GLY A 34 -4.18 -11.76 -16.67
CA GLY A 34 -3.94 -12.55 -17.89
C GLY A 34 -2.83 -13.59 -17.69
N LEU A 35 -1.72 -13.20 -17.03
CA LEU A 35 -0.65 -14.13 -16.68
C LEU A 35 -1.15 -15.22 -15.72
N SER A 36 -1.86 -14.84 -14.65
CA SER A 36 -2.41 -15.82 -13.70
C SER A 36 -3.39 -16.78 -14.36
N ALA A 37 -4.18 -16.32 -15.35
CA ALA A 37 -5.08 -17.20 -16.10
C ALA A 37 -4.33 -18.20 -16.98
N ASP A 38 -3.22 -17.77 -17.59
CA ASP A 38 -2.37 -18.63 -18.41
C ASP A 38 -1.64 -19.68 -17.55
N GLU A 39 -1.08 -19.26 -16.41
CA GLU A 39 -0.48 -20.14 -15.40
C GLU A 39 -1.47 -21.21 -14.91
N MET A 40 -2.70 -20.81 -14.57
CA MET A 40 -3.74 -21.74 -14.12
C MET A 40 -4.17 -22.74 -15.20
N LYS A 41 -3.99 -22.44 -16.48
CA LYS A 41 -4.26 -23.38 -17.60
C LYS A 41 -3.08 -24.30 -17.87
N THR A 42 -1.86 -23.83 -17.68
CA THR A 42 -0.62 -24.51 -18.08
C THR A 42 -0.06 -25.40 -16.99
N TYR A 43 -0.19 -25.01 -15.71
CA TYR A 43 0.42 -25.67 -14.58
C TYR A 43 -0.27 -27.00 -14.22
N THR A 44 0.55 -27.97 -13.83
CA THR A 44 0.12 -29.25 -13.27
C THR A 44 -0.55 -29.07 -11.90
N MET A 45 -1.23 -30.10 -11.42
CA MET A 45 -1.85 -30.05 -10.07
C MET A 45 -0.81 -29.93 -8.96
N GLU A 46 0.40 -30.47 -9.15
CA GLU A 46 1.50 -30.36 -8.17
C GLU A 46 2.02 -28.92 -8.11
N GLU A 47 2.27 -28.29 -9.25
CA GLU A 47 2.70 -26.88 -9.33
C GLU A 47 1.65 -25.94 -8.74
N LYS A 48 0.36 -26.18 -8.98
CA LYS A 48 -0.73 -25.39 -8.35
C LYS A 48 -0.76 -25.55 -6.83
N GLN A 49 -0.46 -26.76 -6.33
CA GLN A 49 -0.37 -27.00 -4.90
C GLN A 49 0.80 -26.24 -4.28
N GLU A 50 1.96 -26.24 -4.92
CA GLU A 50 3.14 -25.47 -4.46
C GLU A 50 2.85 -23.97 -4.45
N MET A 51 2.19 -23.43 -5.50
CA MET A 51 1.77 -22.04 -5.55
C MET A 51 0.79 -21.69 -4.42
N TYR A 52 -0.18 -22.54 -4.15
CA TYR A 52 -1.13 -22.35 -3.05
C TYR A 52 -0.44 -22.32 -1.69
N GLU A 53 0.45 -23.28 -1.42
CA GLU A 53 1.21 -23.36 -0.17
C GLU A 53 2.11 -22.12 0.02
N TYR A 54 2.75 -21.67 -1.05
CA TYR A 54 3.53 -20.44 -1.06
C TYR A 54 2.68 -19.21 -0.80
N ALA A 55 1.56 -19.05 -1.53
CA ALA A 55 0.66 -17.90 -1.39
C ALA A 55 0.03 -17.83 0.01
N THR A 56 -0.28 -18.97 0.63
CA THR A 56 -0.89 -19.07 1.97
C THR A 56 0.13 -19.05 3.12
N GLY A 57 1.44 -19.08 2.82
CA GLY A 57 2.50 -19.13 3.83
C GLY A 57 2.64 -20.47 4.54
N GLN A 58 2.06 -21.56 3.99
CA GLN A 58 2.20 -22.90 4.53
C GLN A 58 3.61 -23.49 4.26
N GLN A 59 4.26 -23.07 3.19
CA GLN A 59 5.70 -23.26 3.06
C GLN A 59 6.41 -22.31 4.02
N LYS A 60 7.10 -22.88 4.99
CA LYS A 60 8.03 -22.13 5.86
C LYS A 60 9.23 -21.64 5.03
N SER A 61 9.04 -20.59 4.27
CA SER A 61 10.17 -19.81 3.80
C SER A 61 10.53 -18.81 4.90
N ASP A 62 11.65 -19.02 5.57
CA ASP A 62 12.23 -18.04 6.51
C ASP A 62 12.66 -16.75 5.77
N THR A 63 12.35 -16.62 4.49
CA THR A 63 12.73 -15.51 3.62
C THR A 63 11.52 -14.66 3.29
N VAL A 64 11.58 -13.40 3.68
CA VAL A 64 10.60 -12.40 3.23
C VAL A 64 10.85 -12.08 1.76
N ASN A 65 9.81 -12.16 0.95
CA ASN A 65 9.92 -11.79 -0.46
C ASN A 65 10.36 -10.35 -0.63
N LEU A 66 11.48 -10.18 -1.31
CA LEU A 66 11.99 -8.90 -1.76
C LEU A 66 11.40 -8.62 -3.15
N GLY A 67 10.78 -7.45 -3.30
CA GLY A 67 10.23 -7.05 -4.58
C GLY A 67 8.72 -7.29 -4.71
N MET A 68 8.28 -7.42 -5.94
CA MET A 68 6.87 -7.61 -6.32
C MET A 68 6.69 -9.06 -6.80
N ASP A 69 5.76 -9.77 -6.16
CA ASP A 69 5.44 -11.15 -6.49
C ASP A 69 3.93 -11.38 -6.32
N VAL A 70 3.25 -11.56 -7.44
CA VAL A 70 1.79 -11.73 -7.48
C VAL A 70 1.47 -13.22 -7.66
N THR A 71 1.18 -13.88 -6.54
CA THR A 71 0.77 -15.29 -6.50
C THR A 71 -0.65 -15.42 -5.99
N VAL A 72 -1.47 -16.22 -6.68
CA VAL A 72 -2.90 -16.36 -6.38
C VAL A 72 -3.12 -17.52 -5.39
N PRO A 73 -3.83 -17.31 -4.24
CA PRO A 73 -4.02 -18.34 -3.22
C PRO A 73 -5.21 -19.27 -3.50
N THR A 74 -5.36 -19.70 -4.76
CA THR A 74 -6.45 -20.59 -5.15
C THR A 74 -6.04 -22.06 -5.00
N LYS A 75 -6.86 -22.88 -4.35
CA LYS A 75 -6.60 -24.32 -4.20
C LYS A 75 -6.63 -25.01 -5.55
N PRO A 76 -5.79 -26.07 -5.75
CA PRO A 76 -5.85 -26.88 -6.95
C PRO A 76 -7.24 -27.49 -7.14
N GLY A 77 -7.83 -27.25 -8.32
CA GLY A 77 -9.18 -27.72 -8.66
C GLY A 77 -10.31 -26.74 -8.37
N ASP A 78 -10.06 -25.67 -7.63
CA ASP A 78 -11.03 -24.58 -7.42
C ASP A 78 -10.93 -23.52 -8.52
N THR A 79 -12.01 -22.77 -8.71
CA THR A 79 -12.05 -21.62 -9.63
C THR A 79 -11.44 -20.39 -8.97
N VAL A 80 -10.64 -19.63 -9.74
CA VAL A 80 -9.98 -18.40 -9.26
C VAL A 80 -11.02 -17.30 -9.02
N SER A 81 -11.15 -16.86 -7.78
CA SER A 81 -12.09 -15.79 -7.43
C SER A 81 -11.50 -14.39 -7.62
N VAL A 82 -12.37 -13.38 -7.70
CA VAL A 82 -11.97 -11.96 -7.66
C VAL A 82 -11.18 -11.66 -6.39
N PHE A 83 -11.57 -12.25 -5.25
CA PHE A 83 -10.87 -12.06 -3.98
C PHE A 83 -9.46 -12.64 -4.00
N ASP A 84 -9.24 -13.81 -4.61
CA ASP A 84 -7.90 -14.40 -4.71
C ASP A 84 -6.95 -13.51 -5.50
N LEU A 85 -7.41 -13.00 -6.66
CA LEU A 85 -6.64 -12.07 -7.49
C LEU A 85 -6.38 -10.74 -6.79
N PHE A 86 -7.39 -10.20 -6.09
CA PHE A 86 -7.25 -9.00 -5.28
C PHE A 86 -6.20 -9.19 -4.17
N TYR A 87 -6.27 -10.31 -3.47
CA TYR A 87 -5.32 -10.66 -2.42
C TYR A 87 -3.90 -10.81 -2.97
N GLY A 88 -3.71 -11.57 -4.06
CA GLY A 88 -2.40 -11.77 -4.68
C GLY A 88 -1.73 -10.46 -5.09
N ASN A 89 -2.47 -9.55 -5.73
CA ASN A 89 -1.97 -8.24 -6.13
C ASN A 89 -1.63 -7.33 -4.93
N ILE A 90 -2.38 -7.40 -3.83
CA ILE A 90 -2.08 -6.63 -2.61
C ILE A 90 -0.87 -7.22 -1.89
N LYS A 91 -0.84 -8.52 -1.64
CA LYS A 91 0.26 -9.22 -0.99
C LYS A 91 1.56 -9.07 -1.77
N GLY A 92 1.48 -9.17 -3.10
CA GLY A 92 2.57 -8.93 -4.04
C GLY A 92 3.00 -7.47 -4.17
N LYS A 93 2.38 -6.54 -3.42
CA LYS A 93 2.71 -5.11 -3.39
C LYS A 93 2.49 -4.35 -4.69
N PHE A 94 1.78 -4.97 -5.62
CA PHE A 94 1.50 -4.37 -6.91
C PHE A 94 0.72 -3.05 -6.74
N LEU A 95 -0.41 -3.08 -6.02
CA LEU A 95 -1.20 -1.89 -5.74
C LEU A 95 -0.40 -0.83 -4.97
N ALA A 96 0.31 -1.25 -3.91
CA ALA A 96 1.07 -0.35 -3.04
C ALA A 96 2.12 0.45 -3.82
N LEU A 97 2.79 -0.16 -4.81
CA LEU A 97 3.78 0.51 -5.65
C LEU A 97 3.20 1.71 -6.39
N PHE A 98 2.05 1.53 -7.09
CA PHE A 98 1.41 2.63 -7.81
C PHE A 98 0.91 3.73 -6.89
N MET A 99 0.36 3.35 -5.73
CA MET A 99 -0.09 4.31 -4.72
C MET A 99 1.07 5.13 -4.15
N VAL A 100 2.21 4.51 -3.88
CA VAL A 100 3.43 5.16 -3.40
C VAL A 100 3.99 6.15 -4.44
N ILE A 101 4.06 5.76 -5.71
CA ILE A 101 4.49 6.64 -6.80
C ILE A 101 3.63 7.90 -6.85
N PHE A 102 2.29 7.76 -6.80
CA PHE A 102 1.40 8.92 -6.77
C PHE A 102 1.65 9.78 -5.53
N ALA A 103 1.74 9.19 -4.35
CA ALA A 103 1.90 9.92 -3.10
C ALA A 103 3.19 10.78 -3.08
N VAL A 104 4.30 10.27 -3.63
CA VAL A 104 5.53 11.04 -3.77
C VAL A 104 5.34 12.20 -4.73
N LEU A 105 4.82 11.94 -5.94
CA LEU A 105 4.60 12.98 -6.96
C LEU A 105 3.67 14.08 -6.45
N TYR A 106 2.57 13.71 -5.81
CA TYR A 106 1.60 14.63 -5.24
C TYR A 106 2.18 15.44 -4.06
N SER A 107 2.97 14.80 -3.19
CA SER A 107 3.54 15.45 -2.01
C SER A 107 4.68 16.41 -2.35
N THR A 108 5.47 16.12 -3.39
CA THR A 108 6.58 16.97 -3.83
C THR A 108 6.16 18.08 -4.80
N ALA A 109 4.99 17.96 -5.47
CA ALA A 109 4.52 18.93 -6.46
C ALA A 109 4.44 20.37 -5.94
N ASP A 110 4.11 20.55 -4.68
CA ASP A 110 3.98 21.86 -4.03
C ASP A 110 5.31 22.58 -3.87
N MET A 111 6.35 21.78 -3.66
CA MET A 111 7.70 22.31 -3.45
C MET A 111 8.34 22.68 -4.78
N THR A 112 8.15 21.82 -5.80
CA THR A 112 8.71 22.04 -7.13
C THR A 112 8.03 23.17 -7.89
N SER A 113 6.72 23.39 -7.67
CA SER A 113 5.95 24.47 -8.31
C SER A 113 6.08 25.84 -7.62
N GLY A 114 6.75 25.92 -6.46
CA GLY A 114 6.81 27.13 -5.65
C GLY A 114 5.47 27.54 -4.98
N PHE A 115 4.45 26.70 -5.11
CA PHE A 115 3.11 26.95 -4.57
C PHE A 115 3.12 27.20 -3.05
N ILE A 116 3.97 26.47 -2.33
CA ILE A 116 4.12 26.62 -0.88
C ILE A 116 4.56 28.05 -0.52
N LYS A 117 5.48 28.67 -1.29
CA LYS A 117 5.93 30.04 -1.04
C LYS A 117 4.80 31.05 -1.11
N ASN A 118 3.87 30.87 -2.04
CA ASN A 118 2.74 31.78 -2.24
C ASN A 118 1.68 31.64 -1.13
N ILE A 119 1.47 30.42 -0.62
CA ILE A 119 0.42 30.17 0.39
C ILE A 119 0.94 30.31 1.82
N ALA A 120 2.21 30.02 2.08
CA ALA A 120 2.78 30.04 3.42
C ALA A 120 2.66 31.40 4.13
N GLY A 121 2.65 32.51 3.36
CA GLY A 121 2.39 33.85 3.87
C GLY A 121 0.92 34.17 4.18
N GLN A 122 -0.02 33.42 3.63
CA GLN A 122 -1.46 33.61 3.79
C GLN A 122 -2.09 32.73 4.85
N VAL A 123 -1.41 31.65 5.25
CA VAL A 123 -1.93 30.65 6.19
C VAL A 123 -1.36 30.88 7.58
N ARG A 124 -2.25 31.15 8.56
CA ARG A 124 -1.90 31.41 9.96
C ARG A 124 -1.22 30.19 10.62
N ASP A 125 -1.68 28.97 10.31
CA ASP A 125 -1.10 27.72 10.81
C ASP A 125 -0.78 26.76 9.67
N ARG A 126 0.52 26.57 9.42
CA ARG A 126 1.05 25.70 8.37
C ARG A 126 0.78 24.21 8.60
N ARG A 127 0.49 23.78 9.85
CA ARG A 127 0.10 22.41 10.17
C ARG A 127 -1.17 21.99 9.43
N GLY A 128 -2.09 22.95 9.21
CA GLY A 128 -3.33 22.71 8.49
C GLY A 128 -3.13 22.25 7.04
N LEU A 129 -2.03 22.64 6.38
CA LEU A 129 -1.69 22.18 5.02
C LEU A 129 -1.29 20.70 5.01
N VAL A 130 -0.48 20.26 5.99
CA VAL A 130 -0.09 18.84 6.13
C VAL A 130 -1.31 17.98 6.39
N PHE A 131 -2.18 18.41 7.30
CA PHE A 131 -3.43 17.70 7.58
C PHE A 131 -4.36 17.63 6.37
N ALA A 132 -4.55 18.76 5.65
CA ALA A 132 -5.38 18.78 4.45
C ALA A 132 -4.85 17.85 3.35
N LYS A 133 -3.53 17.77 3.18
CA LYS A 133 -2.88 16.84 2.28
C LYS A 133 -3.09 15.38 2.72
N GLY A 134 -2.99 15.09 4.02
CA GLY A 134 -3.30 13.76 4.58
C GLY A 134 -4.74 13.33 4.29
N VAL A 135 -5.72 14.24 4.46
CA VAL A 135 -7.13 13.96 4.10
C VAL A 135 -7.28 13.68 2.60
N SER A 136 -6.59 14.43 1.74
CA SER A 136 -6.61 14.17 0.29
C SER A 136 -6.02 12.80 -0.05
N LEU A 137 -4.95 12.38 0.61
CA LEU A 137 -4.37 11.05 0.44
C LEU A 137 -5.30 9.95 0.95
N PHE A 138 -6.08 10.20 2.03
CA PHE A 138 -7.11 9.25 2.47
C PHE A 138 -8.19 9.05 1.40
N VAL A 139 -8.72 10.15 0.84
CA VAL A 139 -9.69 10.08 -0.26
C VAL A 139 -9.10 9.34 -1.48
N TYR A 140 -7.86 9.65 -1.83
CA TYR A 140 -7.15 8.94 -2.89
C TYR A 140 -7.05 7.43 -2.62
N THR A 141 -6.70 7.03 -1.39
CA THR A 141 -6.59 5.63 -0.99
C THR A 141 -7.92 4.89 -1.18
N VAL A 142 -9.00 5.46 -0.65
CA VAL A 142 -10.35 4.87 -0.78
C VAL A 142 -10.76 4.74 -2.25
N LEU A 143 -10.60 5.80 -3.03
CA LEU A 143 -10.95 5.79 -4.45
C LEU A 143 -10.12 4.77 -5.24
N THR A 144 -8.81 4.69 -4.97
CA THR A 144 -7.92 3.75 -5.65
C THR A 144 -8.29 2.30 -5.29
N MET A 145 -8.64 2.00 -4.03
CA MET A 145 -9.12 0.68 -3.63
C MET A 145 -10.43 0.30 -4.34
N LEU A 146 -11.37 1.23 -4.46
CA LEU A 146 -12.63 0.99 -5.19
C LEU A 146 -12.39 0.76 -6.69
N ILE A 147 -11.56 1.59 -7.32
CA ILE A 147 -11.18 1.43 -8.74
C ILE A 147 -10.48 0.10 -8.95
N PHE A 148 -9.53 -0.25 -8.08
CA PHE A 148 -8.80 -1.51 -8.13
C PHE A 148 -9.75 -2.71 -8.04
N THR A 149 -10.69 -2.72 -7.09
CA THR A 149 -11.70 -3.77 -6.96
C THR A 149 -12.55 -3.87 -8.22
N GLY A 150 -13.01 -2.74 -8.77
CA GLY A 150 -13.81 -2.71 -9.98
C GLY A 150 -13.06 -3.28 -11.20
N ILE A 151 -11.81 -2.88 -11.41
CA ILE A 151 -10.97 -3.39 -12.50
C ILE A 151 -10.68 -4.87 -12.31
N GLN A 152 -10.40 -5.32 -11.07
CA GLN A 152 -10.14 -6.72 -10.78
C GLN A 152 -11.38 -7.58 -11.05
N THR A 153 -12.58 -7.08 -10.75
CA THR A 153 -13.86 -7.75 -11.05
C THR A 153 -14.05 -7.91 -12.57
N VAL A 154 -13.81 -6.84 -13.33
CA VAL A 154 -13.89 -6.88 -14.81
C VAL A 154 -12.82 -7.81 -15.39
N SER A 155 -11.62 -7.76 -14.85
CA SER A 155 -10.49 -8.58 -15.29
C SER A 155 -10.75 -10.08 -15.06
N ASN A 156 -11.30 -10.46 -13.89
CA ASN A 156 -11.70 -11.85 -13.63
C ASN A 156 -12.75 -12.33 -14.67
N ALA A 157 -13.79 -11.53 -14.91
CA ALA A 157 -14.83 -11.88 -15.88
C ALA A 157 -14.33 -11.97 -17.34
N LEU A 158 -13.20 -11.32 -17.67
CA LEU A 158 -12.62 -11.36 -19.03
C LEU A 158 -11.68 -12.56 -19.26
N PHE A 159 -10.94 -12.97 -18.25
CA PHE A 159 -9.86 -13.96 -18.41
C PHE A 159 -10.19 -15.36 -17.87
N PHE A 160 -11.22 -15.48 -17.03
CA PHE A 160 -11.67 -16.77 -16.49
C PHE A 160 -13.04 -17.13 -17.02
N ASP A 161 -13.25 -18.42 -17.30
CA ASP A 161 -14.51 -18.93 -17.88
C ASP A 161 -15.69 -18.87 -16.92
N GLU A 162 -15.40 -18.95 -15.60
CA GLU A 162 -16.41 -18.87 -14.56
C GLU A 162 -16.14 -17.64 -13.66
N PHE A 163 -17.15 -16.78 -13.54
CA PHE A 163 -17.07 -15.62 -12.65
C PHE A 163 -17.41 -16.00 -11.22
N VAL A 164 -16.43 -15.89 -10.32
CA VAL A 164 -16.58 -16.13 -8.88
C VAL A 164 -16.03 -14.92 -8.13
N PHE A 165 -16.86 -14.25 -7.33
CA PHE A 165 -16.38 -13.11 -6.52
C PHE A 165 -15.59 -13.56 -5.30
N GLY A 166 -15.93 -14.70 -4.72
CA GLY A 166 -15.40 -15.17 -3.44
C GLY A 166 -16.25 -14.72 -2.23
N PRO A 167 -15.81 -15.02 -1.01
CA PRO A 167 -16.57 -14.72 0.21
C PRO A 167 -16.59 -13.21 0.51
N VAL A 168 -17.71 -12.56 0.27
CA VAL A 168 -17.88 -11.09 0.34
C VAL A 168 -17.57 -10.53 1.72
N LYS A 169 -17.93 -11.23 2.81
CA LYS A 169 -17.69 -10.77 4.18
C LYS A 169 -16.18 -10.68 4.48
N GLU A 170 -15.46 -11.73 4.17
CA GLU A 170 -14.00 -11.83 4.35
C GLU A 170 -13.30 -10.81 3.46
N PHE A 171 -13.76 -10.66 2.22
CA PHE A 171 -13.27 -9.64 1.31
C PHE A 171 -13.40 -8.22 1.88
N LEU A 172 -14.59 -7.84 2.40
CA LEU A 172 -14.81 -6.51 2.96
C LEU A 172 -13.96 -6.26 4.21
N GLN A 173 -13.78 -7.27 5.07
CA GLN A 173 -12.91 -7.16 6.24
C GLN A 173 -11.46 -6.95 5.80
N TYR A 174 -10.97 -7.77 4.88
CA TYR A 174 -9.61 -7.67 4.35
C TYR A 174 -9.37 -6.34 3.66
N ALA A 175 -10.22 -5.96 2.72
CA ALA A 175 -10.11 -4.72 1.96
C ALA A 175 -10.20 -3.46 2.85
N GLY A 176 -11.04 -3.49 3.88
CA GLY A 176 -11.16 -2.40 4.84
C GLY A 176 -9.88 -2.18 5.64
N ILE A 177 -9.27 -3.24 6.16
CA ILE A 177 -8.01 -3.17 6.91
C ILE A 177 -6.86 -2.78 5.97
N GLN A 178 -6.79 -3.35 4.78
CA GLN A 178 -5.80 -3.00 3.77
C GLN A 178 -5.89 -1.53 3.33
N THR A 179 -7.10 -0.97 3.27
CA THR A 179 -7.29 0.46 2.99
C THR A 179 -6.61 1.33 4.04
N LEU A 180 -6.74 1.00 5.34
CA LEU A 180 -6.10 1.75 6.41
C LEU A 180 -4.59 1.57 6.44
N LEU A 181 -4.10 0.36 6.17
CA LEU A 181 -2.66 0.07 6.06
C LEU A 181 -2.03 0.84 4.90
N HIS A 182 -2.65 0.84 3.72
CA HIS A 182 -2.17 1.61 2.57
C HIS A 182 -2.24 3.11 2.84
N PHE A 183 -3.29 3.60 3.49
CA PHE A 183 -3.33 5.00 3.92
C PHE A 183 -2.16 5.35 4.86
N ALA A 184 -1.88 4.52 5.86
CA ALA A 184 -0.74 4.71 6.75
C ALA A 184 0.59 4.71 5.99
N LEU A 185 0.76 3.80 5.01
CA LEU A 185 1.92 3.80 4.12
C LEU A 185 2.06 5.11 3.35
N LEU A 186 0.96 5.65 2.79
CA LEU A 186 1.01 6.91 2.06
C LEU A 186 1.32 8.13 2.95
N ILE A 187 0.92 8.10 4.22
CA ILE A 187 1.31 9.15 5.18
C ILE A 187 2.81 9.08 5.49
N ILE A 188 3.39 7.87 5.63
CA ILE A 188 4.85 7.70 5.77
C ILE A 188 5.57 8.27 4.53
N VAL A 189 5.11 7.92 3.34
CA VAL A 189 5.67 8.38 2.07
C VAL A 189 5.55 9.91 1.91
N MET A 190 4.42 10.48 2.27
CA MET A 190 4.22 11.94 2.32
C MET A 190 5.24 12.60 3.26
N CYS A 191 5.46 12.00 4.43
CA CYS A 191 6.44 12.51 5.39
C CYS A 191 7.87 12.47 4.80
N ILE A 192 8.28 11.36 4.20
CA ILE A 192 9.56 11.21 3.50
C ILE A 192 9.71 12.30 2.43
N ALA A 193 8.69 12.49 1.59
CA ALA A 193 8.71 13.48 0.51
C ALA A 193 8.84 14.92 1.02
N ILE A 194 8.11 15.26 2.09
CA ILE A 194 8.18 16.59 2.72
C ILE A 194 9.54 16.82 3.41
N VAL A 195 10.10 15.80 4.06
CA VAL A 195 11.39 15.89 4.75
C VAL A 195 12.53 16.07 3.77
N LEU A 196 12.61 15.24 2.74
CA LEU A 196 13.73 15.20 1.79
C LEU A 196 13.68 16.31 0.73
N ARG A 197 12.51 16.81 0.38
CA ARG A 197 12.30 17.84 -0.67
C ARG A 197 12.88 17.50 -2.05
N ASN A 198 13.27 16.29 -2.25
CA ASN A 198 13.83 15.81 -3.50
C ASN A 198 12.95 14.67 -4.04
N ASN A 199 12.37 14.89 -5.22
CA ASN A 199 11.43 13.92 -5.80
C ASN A 199 12.11 12.57 -6.07
N VAL A 200 13.33 12.58 -6.61
CA VAL A 200 14.06 11.35 -6.98
C VAL A 200 14.43 10.53 -5.74
N ILE A 201 15.04 11.19 -4.75
CA ILE A 201 15.46 10.51 -3.51
C ILE A 201 14.24 10.02 -2.73
N SER A 202 13.16 10.82 -2.66
CA SER A 202 11.92 10.43 -1.99
C SER A 202 11.27 9.24 -2.68
N MET A 203 11.27 9.22 -4.02
CA MET A 203 10.74 8.10 -4.81
C MET A 203 11.54 6.84 -4.55
N MET A 204 12.87 6.90 -4.66
CA MET A 204 13.75 5.77 -4.44
C MET A 204 13.54 5.16 -3.04
N LEU A 205 13.58 6.00 -1.99
CA LEU A 205 13.41 5.54 -0.62
C LEU A 205 12.02 4.96 -0.35
N SER A 206 10.98 5.58 -0.90
CA SER A 206 9.60 5.12 -0.73
C SER A 206 9.33 3.79 -1.45
N VAL A 207 9.91 3.60 -2.64
CA VAL A 207 9.84 2.33 -3.37
C VAL A 207 10.62 1.24 -2.62
N CYS A 208 11.83 1.52 -2.13
CA CYS A 208 12.61 0.58 -1.31
C CYS A 208 11.83 0.16 -0.05
N LEU A 209 11.16 1.11 0.62
CA LEU A 209 10.30 0.82 1.77
C LEU A 209 9.13 -0.09 1.36
N CYS A 210 8.44 0.24 0.28
CA CYS A 210 7.31 -0.53 -0.24
C CYS A 210 7.70 -1.97 -0.60
N MET A 211 8.85 -2.16 -1.26
CA MET A 211 9.35 -3.45 -1.73
C MET A 211 10.05 -4.30 -0.66
N ASN A 212 9.88 -3.97 0.62
CA ASN A 212 10.52 -4.68 1.75
C ASN A 212 12.05 -4.71 1.71
N VAL A 213 12.73 -3.86 0.95
CA VAL A 213 14.20 -3.84 0.91
C VAL A 213 14.78 -3.58 2.31
N LEU A 214 14.05 -2.88 3.17
CA LEU A 214 14.44 -2.61 4.56
C LEU A 214 14.37 -3.84 5.49
N VAL A 215 13.88 -4.99 5.02
CA VAL A 215 13.88 -6.25 5.80
C VAL A 215 15.29 -6.62 6.25
N ILE A 216 16.31 -6.37 5.44
CA ILE A 216 17.71 -6.60 5.81
C ILE A 216 18.06 -5.79 7.08
N PHE A 217 17.62 -4.53 7.14
CA PHE A 217 17.82 -3.69 8.31
C PHE A 217 16.98 -4.14 9.52
N TYR A 218 15.75 -4.58 9.28
CA TYR A 218 14.88 -5.11 10.35
C TYR A 218 15.45 -6.39 10.94
N SER A 219 16.00 -7.30 10.13
CA SER A 219 16.68 -8.52 10.61
C SER A 219 17.91 -8.19 11.48
N PHE A 220 18.63 -7.11 11.15
CA PHE A 220 19.71 -6.63 12.01
C PHE A 220 19.19 -6.13 13.36
N LEU A 221 18.08 -5.38 13.38
CA LEU A 221 17.43 -4.93 14.62
C LEU A 221 16.91 -6.09 15.45
N ASP A 222 16.29 -7.10 14.81
CA ASP A 222 15.80 -8.30 15.47
C ASP A 222 16.94 -9.04 16.21
N ASN A 223 18.11 -9.15 15.56
CA ASN A 223 19.30 -9.73 16.17
C ASN A 223 19.82 -8.93 17.37
N LEU A 224 19.73 -7.59 17.33
CA LEU A 224 20.11 -6.73 18.46
C LEU A 224 19.11 -6.90 19.65
N ILE A 225 17.81 -6.96 19.35
CA ILE A 225 16.75 -7.13 20.34
C ILE A 225 16.85 -8.53 20.99
N ALA A 226 17.14 -9.56 20.20
CA ALA A 226 17.35 -10.92 20.70
C ALA A 226 18.52 -10.99 21.70
N LYS A 227 19.61 -10.23 21.46
CA LYS A 227 20.73 -10.09 22.40
C LYS A 227 20.34 -9.42 23.72
N ALA A 228 19.30 -8.57 23.70
CA ALA A 228 18.72 -7.96 24.91
C ALA A 228 17.74 -8.89 25.65
N HIS A 229 17.74 -10.19 25.36
CA HIS A 229 16.92 -11.25 25.96
C HIS A 229 15.41 -11.17 25.65
N ILE A 230 14.98 -10.36 24.69
CA ILE A 230 13.60 -10.35 24.19
C ILE A 230 13.53 -11.37 23.06
N LYS A 231 13.08 -12.59 23.36
CA LYS A 231 12.91 -13.67 22.39
C LYS A 231 11.56 -13.51 21.67
N ASN A 232 11.49 -13.92 20.40
CA ASN A 232 10.28 -13.93 19.57
C ASN A 232 9.69 -12.53 19.25
N PHE A 233 10.52 -11.51 19.16
CA PHE A 233 10.12 -10.20 18.68
C PHE A 233 10.64 -9.98 17.26
N HIS A 234 9.75 -9.72 16.31
CA HIS A 234 10.10 -9.43 14.93
C HIS A 234 9.63 -8.01 14.57
N VAL A 235 10.58 -7.12 14.29
CA VAL A 235 10.29 -5.71 13.98
C VAL A 235 9.31 -5.58 12.82
N LEU A 236 9.42 -6.44 11.82
CA LEU A 236 8.58 -6.41 10.63
C LEU A 236 7.08 -6.55 10.95
N GLU A 237 6.71 -7.35 11.96
CA GLU A 237 5.31 -7.54 12.38
C GLU A 237 4.66 -6.24 12.91
N TYR A 238 5.49 -5.31 13.39
CA TYR A 238 5.06 -4.00 13.90
C TYR A 238 5.24 -2.86 12.90
N THR A 239 5.54 -3.18 11.65
CA THR A 239 5.62 -2.20 10.56
C THR A 239 4.35 -2.20 9.70
N VAL A 240 4.06 -1.08 9.05
CA VAL A 240 2.92 -0.98 8.11
C VAL A 240 3.13 -1.92 6.92
N THR A 241 4.33 -1.96 6.36
CA THR A 241 4.66 -2.80 5.20
C THR A 241 4.64 -4.29 5.51
N GLY A 242 5.01 -4.69 6.73
CA GLY A 242 4.89 -6.05 7.21
C GLY A 242 3.44 -6.47 7.36
N ASN A 243 2.61 -5.63 7.99
CA ASN A 243 1.18 -5.94 8.13
C ASN A 243 0.45 -6.02 6.77
N ILE A 244 0.84 -5.22 5.75
CA ILE A 244 0.31 -5.36 4.39
C ILE A 244 0.60 -6.75 3.83
N SER A 245 1.80 -7.30 4.09
CA SER A 245 2.23 -8.61 3.55
C SER A 245 1.71 -9.81 4.34
N PHE A 246 1.56 -9.66 5.67
CA PHE A 246 1.22 -10.78 6.55
C PHE A 246 -0.28 -10.92 6.82
N LEU A 247 -1.11 -9.96 6.40
CA LEU A 247 -2.54 -10.08 6.56
C LEU A 247 -3.07 -11.19 5.65
N GLU A 248 -3.68 -12.21 6.26
CA GLU A 248 -4.26 -13.37 5.56
C GLU A 248 -5.68 -13.08 5.07
N THR A 249 -6.17 -13.91 4.14
CA THR A 249 -7.56 -13.81 3.63
C THR A 249 -8.58 -14.03 4.74
N ASN A 250 -8.30 -14.94 5.68
CA ASN A 250 -9.12 -15.16 6.87
C ASN A 250 -8.60 -14.32 8.03
N VAL A 251 -9.06 -13.07 8.12
CA VAL A 251 -8.57 -12.10 9.10
C VAL A 251 -9.04 -12.47 10.50
N THR A 252 -8.12 -12.88 11.37
CA THR A 252 -8.42 -13.09 12.79
C THR A 252 -8.55 -11.76 13.53
N ALA A 253 -9.29 -11.76 14.67
CA ALA A 253 -9.45 -10.56 15.49
C ALA A 253 -8.11 -9.99 15.97
N LYS A 254 -7.13 -10.85 16.27
CA LYS A 254 -5.77 -10.42 16.66
C LYS A 254 -5.07 -9.69 15.53
N MET A 255 -5.08 -10.24 14.31
CA MET A 255 -4.48 -9.60 13.12
C MET A 255 -5.14 -8.25 12.85
N ALA A 256 -6.47 -8.18 12.90
CA ALA A 256 -7.21 -6.94 12.69
C ALA A 256 -6.80 -5.86 13.70
N VAL A 257 -6.78 -6.18 14.99
CA VAL A 257 -6.42 -5.23 16.05
C VAL A 257 -4.97 -4.77 15.89
N THR A 258 -4.03 -5.67 15.61
CA THR A 258 -2.62 -5.32 15.40
C THR A 258 -2.46 -4.38 14.20
N ALA A 259 -3.05 -4.72 13.05
CA ALA A 259 -2.98 -3.92 11.84
C ALA A 259 -3.59 -2.51 12.03
N LEU A 260 -4.74 -2.43 12.72
CA LEU A 260 -5.38 -1.15 13.05
C LEU A 260 -4.53 -0.31 14.00
N ALA A 261 -4.01 -0.92 15.08
CA ALA A 261 -3.17 -0.22 16.05
C ALA A 261 -1.89 0.32 15.40
N VAL A 262 -1.21 -0.49 14.58
CA VAL A 262 -0.02 -0.09 13.83
C VAL A 262 -0.37 1.06 12.86
N SER A 263 -1.45 0.94 12.08
CA SER A 263 -1.87 1.98 11.13
C SER A 263 -2.12 3.32 11.83
N ILE A 264 -2.90 3.31 12.91
CA ILE A 264 -3.26 4.52 13.65
C ILE A 264 -2.01 5.16 14.28
N ALA A 265 -1.15 4.35 14.90
CA ALA A 265 0.08 4.82 15.53
C ALA A 265 1.00 5.51 14.50
N PHE A 266 1.25 4.88 13.36
CA PHE A 266 2.08 5.47 12.30
C PHE A 266 1.45 6.73 11.72
N VAL A 267 0.14 6.77 11.47
CA VAL A 267 -0.55 7.96 10.96
C VAL A 267 -0.39 9.14 11.92
N ILE A 268 -0.62 8.94 13.22
CA ILE A 268 -0.50 10.00 14.23
C ILE A 268 0.93 10.51 14.31
N VAL A 269 1.89 9.60 14.49
CA VAL A 269 3.31 9.96 14.63
C VAL A 269 3.84 10.68 13.39
N MET A 270 3.54 10.16 12.20
CA MET A 270 4.05 10.74 10.96
C MET A 270 3.41 12.10 10.62
N ILE A 271 2.14 12.30 10.92
CA ILE A 271 1.50 13.62 10.77
C ILE A 271 2.12 14.64 11.72
N GLU A 272 2.41 14.28 12.98
CA GLU A 272 3.06 15.18 13.93
C GLU A 272 4.51 15.51 13.54
N VAL A 273 5.29 14.51 13.11
CA VAL A 273 6.65 14.71 12.59
C VAL A 273 6.61 15.66 11.40
N CYS A 274 5.75 15.37 10.43
CA CYS A 274 5.59 16.15 9.21
C CYS A 274 5.19 17.59 9.52
N SER A 275 4.21 17.79 10.40
CA SER A 275 3.73 19.09 10.85
C SER A 275 4.81 19.90 11.55
N THR A 276 5.61 19.24 12.39
CA THR A 276 6.70 19.88 13.13
C THR A 276 7.84 20.31 12.19
N VAL A 277 8.22 19.42 11.26
CA VAL A 277 9.23 19.75 10.25
C VAL A 277 8.76 20.89 9.37
N PHE A 278 7.50 20.87 8.94
CA PHE A 278 6.93 21.91 8.07
C PHE A 278 6.82 23.27 8.77
N LYS A 279 6.50 23.29 10.09
CA LYS A 279 6.42 24.54 10.88
C LYS A 279 7.78 25.19 11.09
N LYS A 280 8.84 24.41 11.35
CA LYS A 280 10.20 24.90 11.65
C LYS A 280 10.97 25.38 10.41
N ARG A 281 10.44 25.18 9.23
CA ARG A 281 11.14 25.49 7.98
C ARG A 281 10.86 26.93 7.54
N ASP A 282 11.93 27.66 7.26
CA ASP A 282 11.90 28.88 6.48
C ASP A 282 11.56 28.55 5.02
N ILE A 283 10.52 29.15 4.49
CA ILE A 283 9.98 28.91 3.14
C ILE A 283 10.25 30.15 2.27
#